data_7d69f6f17aadb17ad7d4381ac9813b2d
#
_entry.id   7d69f6f17aadb17ad7d4381ac9813b2d
#
_cell.length_a   1.000
_cell.length_b   1.000
_cell.length_c   1.000
_cell.angle_alpha   90.00
_cell.angle_beta   90.00
_cell.angle_gamma   90.00
#
_symmetry.space_group_name_H-M   'P 1'
#
loop_
_entity.id
_entity.type
_entity.pdbx_description
1 polymer ?
#
loop_
_entity_poly.entity_id
_entity_poly.type
_entity_poly.pdbx_seq_one_letter_code
_entity_poly.pdbx_strand_id
1 'polypeptide(L)'
;YDLKIRESIMATRINSRNFDTEIKKLVNDKIPACKNLYFHVGYFYFSGFSLISKSIENKNIKILVGMGTDDKITNLSKSNKEKRIDYLRQLSEEVDKNEILDKPEERDSYFIFKKKIQNGSLEVRQTKKPSHTKEFIFEYETKFAKVLSSPGQSLVGSPNLTKPGFITNQELATLHTDKEFFNEAKLDFNDAWADSIPLIDKENFKDFEKFSSKFPFEQTPDPYLMYVRVLDEYFKDRSKDLIKLPKDITENYFENYKYQRDAIAKGLDILDKHNGVLIADVVGLGKSIIASAIASNLGLRVNVICPPHLKED
;
A
#
# COMPACT_ATOMS: atom_id res chain seq x y z
N TYR A 1 -42.49 37.49 9.80
CA TYR A 1 -41.74 36.76 8.78
C TYR A 1 -40.28 36.81 9.18
N ASP A 2 -39.84 35.84 9.99
CA ASP A 2 -38.45 35.65 10.35
C ASP A 2 -37.70 35.00 9.21
N LEU A 3 -37.01 35.75 8.41
CA LEU A 3 -35.92 35.32 7.58
C LEU A 3 -34.77 34.93 8.50
N LYS A 4 -34.73 33.70 8.98
CA LYS A 4 -33.51 33.09 9.49
C LYS A 4 -32.47 33.11 8.36
N ILE A 5 -31.58 34.10 8.41
CA ILE A 5 -30.34 34.09 7.67
C ILE A 5 -29.63 32.81 8.11
N ARG A 6 -29.62 31.78 7.25
CA ARG A 6 -28.72 30.66 7.40
C ARG A 6 -27.34 31.24 7.22
N GLU A 7 -26.65 31.45 8.32
CA GLU A 7 -25.19 31.64 8.29
C GLU A 7 -24.66 30.49 7.47
N SER A 8 -24.11 30.78 6.29
CA SER A 8 -23.43 29.79 5.47
C SER A 8 -22.22 29.34 6.27
N ILE A 9 -22.24 28.10 6.73
CA ILE A 9 -21.08 27.49 7.38
C ILE A 9 -19.98 27.44 6.33
N MET A 10 -19.04 28.40 6.38
CA MET A 10 -17.95 28.52 5.42
C MET A 10 -16.88 27.44 5.61
N ALA A 11 -16.82 26.84 6.81
CA ALA A 11 -15.86 25.77 7.11
C ALA A 11 -16.48 24.73 8.06
N THR A 12 -16.24 23.47 7.80
CA THR A 12 -16.69 22.34 8.64
C THR A 12 -15.47 21.55 9.12
N ARG A 13 -15.34 21.44 10.45
CA ARG A 13 -14.28 20.63 11.07
C ARG A 13 -14.66 19.15 11.02
N ILE A 14 -13.73 18.32 10.58
CA ILE A 14 -13.85 16.87 10.46
C ILE A 14 -12.79 16.22 11.33
N ASN A 15 -13.20 15.30 12.20
CA ASN A 15 -12.31 14.62 13.12
C ASN A 15 -12.59 13.12 13.07
N SER A 16 -11.62 12.34 12.68
CA SER A 16 -11.70 10.87 12.58
C SER A 16 -11.56 10.16 13.93
N ARG A 17 -12.13 10.69 15.02
CA ARG A 17 -12.09 10.03 16.34
C ARG A 17 -12.83 8.70 16.39
N ASN A 18 -13.83 8.51 15.53
CA ASN A 18 -14.65 7.31 15.48
C ASN A 18 -14.29 6.51 14.23
N PHE A 19 -13.14 5.87 14.26
CA PHE A 19 -12.73 4.79 13.36
C PHE A 19 -13.51 4.60 12.05
N ASP A 20 -12.76 4.47 11.02
CA ASP A 20 -12.96 3.82 9.76
C ASP A 20 -13.33 4.62 8.54
N THR A 21 -13.87 5.80 8.53
CA THR A 21 -14.30 6.17 7.17
C THR A 21 -14.51 7.64 6.89
N GLU A 22 -14.37 8.53 7.84
CA GLU A 22 -14.80 9.91 7.59
C GLU A 22 -14.01 10.59 6.47
N ILE A 23 -12.67 10.50 6.46
CA ILE A 23 -11.85 11.12 5.39
C ILE A 23 -12.05 10.39 4.06
N LYS A 24 -11.97 9.05 4.05
CA LYS A 24 -12.21 8.24 2.84
C LYS A 24 -13.61 8.51 2.27
N LYS A 25 -14.62 8.46 3.12
CA LYS A 25 -16.01 8.68 2.74
C LYS A 25 -16.19 10.10 2.20
N LEU A 26 -15.71 11.09 2.94
CA LEU A 26 -15.84 12.49 2.54
C LEU A 26 -15.22 12.75 1.17
N VAL A 27 -13.97 12.29 0.95
CA VAL A 27 -13.29 12.46 -0.33
C VAL A 27 -14.08 11.78 -1.45
N ASN A 28 -14.51 10.53 -1.25
CA ASN A 28 -15.28 9.80 -2.27
C ASN A 28 -16.65 10.43 -2.55
N ASP A 29 -17.32 11.00 -1.55
CA ASP A 29 -18.63 11.68 -1.71
C ASP A 29 -18.50 12.99 -2.51
N LYS A 30 -17.34 13.66 -2.47
CA LYS A 30 -17.11 14.91 -3.21
C LYS A 30 -16.70 14.68 -4.66
N ILE A 31 -15.95 13.65 -4.96
CA ILE A 31 -15.39 13.35 -6.28
C ILE A 31 -16.45 13.32 -7.41
N PRO A 32 -17.65 12.71 -7.25
CA PRO A 32 -18.64 12.63 -8.33
C PRO A 32 -19.06 13.98 -8.91
N ALA A 33 -19.10 15.03 -8.09
CA ALA A 33 -19.45 16.38 -8.53
C ALA A 33 -18.31 17.12 -9.23
N CYS A 34 -17.08 16.58 -9.18
CA CYS A 34 -15.89 17.25 -9.65
C CYS A 34 -15.59 16.99 -11.12
N LYS A 35 -14.95 17.96 -11.76
CA LYS A 35 -14.29 17.84 -13.06
C LYS A 35 -12.82 17.55 -12.89
N ASN A 36 -12.15 18.31 -12.03
CA ASN A 36 -10.73 18.20 -11.75
C ASN A 36 -10.48 18.07 -10.24
N LEU A 37 -9.41 17.38 -9.91
CA LEU A 37 -8.94 17.16 -8.55
C LEU A 37 -7.47 17.57 -8.46
N TYR A 38 -7.12 18.33 -7.41
CA TYR A 38 -5.74 18.75 -7.16
C TYR A 38 -5.39 18.40 -5.72
N PHE A 39 -4.44 17.51 -5.56
CA PHE A 39 -4.01 17.04 -4.25
C PHE A 39 -2.57 17.45 -3.99
N HIS A 40 -2.36 18.29 -3.00
CA HIS A 40 -1.05 18.62 -2.47
C HIS A 40 -0.89 17.88 -1.15
N VAL A 41 -0.03 16.87 -1.12
CA VAL A 41 0.15 15.97 0.03
C VAL A 41 1.62 15.80 0.36
N GLY A 42 1.93 15.56 1.65
CA GLY A 42 3.29 15.23 2.04
C GLY A 42 3.76 13.92 1.41
N TYR A 43 2.91 12.90 1.49
CA TYR A 43 3.18 11.55 0.94
C TYR A 43 2.04 11.06 0.07
N PHE A 44 2.42 10.39 -1.01
CA PHE A 44 1.50 9.67 -1.90
C PHE A 44 1.94 8.22 -1.99
N TYR A 45 1.01 7.30 -1.66
CA TYR A 45 1.20 5.86 -1.80
C TYR A 45 0.07 5.25 -2.62
N PHE A 46 0.38 4.16 -3.33
CA PHE A 46 -0.61 3.46 -4.13
C PHE A 46 -1.78 2.95 -3.27
N SER A 47 -1.51 2.54 -2.04
CA SER A 47 -2.52 2.14 -1.06
C SER A 47 -3.56 3.23 -0.74
N GLY A 48 -3.18 4.51 -0.82
CA GLY A 48 -4.11 5.64 -0.72
C GLY A 48 -4.90 5.86 -2.00
N PHE A 49 -4.25 5.75 -3.15
CA PHE A 49 -4.90 5.85 -4.45
C PHE A 49 -5.99 4.79 -4.64
N SER A 50 -5.74 3.54 -4.25
CA SER A 50 -6.69 2.44 -4.39
C SER A 50 -8.02 2.71 -3.71
N LEU A 51 -8.02 3.48 -2.61
CA LEU A 51 -9.22 3.83 -1.85
C LEU A 51 -10.17 4.80 -2.57
N ILE A 52 -9.68 5.52 -3.59
CA ILE A 52 -10.46 6.50 -4.37
C ILE A 52 -10.51 6.16 -5.86
N SER A 53 -9.80 5.13 -6.32
CA SER A 53 -9.56 4.79 -7.72
C SER A 53 -10.86 4.71 -8.54
N LYS A 54 -11.88 4.02 -8.04
CA LYS A 54 -13.18 3.86 -8.70
C LYS A 54 -13.91 5.21 -8.86
N SER A 55 -13.84 6.07 -7.84
CA SER A 55 -14.51 7.39 -7.86
C SER A 55 -13.83 8.36 -8.84
N ILE A 56 -12.52 8.23 -9.07
CA ILE A 56 -11.75 9.13 -9.93
C ILE A 56 -11.59 8.63 -11.36
N GLU A 57 -12.12 7.47 -11.73
CA GLU A 57 -11.87 6.84 -13.03
C GLU A 57 -12.05 7.81 -14.21
N ASN A 58 -13.12 8.60 -14.19
CA ASN A 58 -13.46 9.56 -15.25
C ASN A 58 -13.13 11.03 -14.90
N LYS A 59 -12.22 11.27 -13.96
CA LYS A 59 -11.86 12.62 -13.50
C LYS A 59 -10.41 12.93 -13.86
N ASN A 60 -10.05 14.21 -14.01
CA ASN A 60 -8.66 14.61 -14.10
C ASN A 60 -8.10 14.83 -12.69
N ILE A 61 -6.88 14.35 -12.46
CA ILE A 61 -6.25 14.46 -11.15
C ILE A 61 -4.78 14.86 -11.28
N LYS A 62 -4.36 15.84 -10.50
CA LYS A 62 -2.98 16.26 -10.33
C LYS A 62 -2.57 16.04 -8.88
N ILE A 63 -1.48 15.33 -8.66
CA ILE A 63 -0.95 15.04 -7.33
C ILE A 63 0.41 15.69 -7.20
N LEU A 64 0.55 16.60 -6.24
CA LEU A 64 1.80 17.25 -5.86
C LEU A 64 2.28 16.66 -4.54
N VAL A 65 3.46 16.05 -4.56
CA VAL A 65 4.06 15.38 -3.40
C VAL A 65 5.11 16.30 -2.78
N GLY A 66 4.94 16.63 -1.52
CA GLY A 66 5.82 17.57 -0.83
C GLY A 66 7.04 16.93 -0.18
N MET A 67 6.91 15.69 0.29
CA MET A 67 8.01 14.94 0.89
C MET A 67 8.40 13.84 -0.08
N GLY A 68 9.67 13.81 -0.45
CA GLY A 68 10.24 12.64 -1.12
C GLY A 68 10.30 11.46 -0.15
N THR A 69 10.85 10.37 -0.63
CA THR A 69 11.14 9.15 0.14
C THR A 69 11.74 9.44 1.52
N ASP A 70 11.54 8.54 2.49
CA ASP A 70 11.89 8.66 3.92
C ASP A 70 13.36 9.02 4.25
N ASP A 71 14.26 9.05 3.29
CA ASP A 71 15.67 9.39 3.51
C ASP A 71 15.89 10.90 3.58
N LYS A 72 15.75 11.44 4.78
CA LYS A 72 15.82 12.87 5.10
C LYS A 72 17.16 13.55 4.78
N ILE A 73 18.25 12.84 4.59
CA ILE A 73 19.61 13.41 4.51
C ILE A 73 20.22 13.28 3.10
N THR A 74 19.87 12.28 2.32
CA THR A 74 20.49 11.99 1.01
C THR A 74 19.87 12.74 -0.18
N ASN A 75 18.70 13.35 -0.01
CA ASN A 75 17.96 13.95 -1.12
C ASN A 75 18.45 15.35 -1.56
N LEU A 76 19.24 16.04 -0.76
CA LEU A 76 19.70 17.40 -1.09
C LEU A 76 20.76 17.42 -2.21
N SER A 77 21.51 16.33 -2.38
CA SER A 77 22.59 16.24 -3.37
C SER A 77 22.20 15.49 -4.67
N LYS A 78 21.02 14.85 -4.70
CA LYS A 78 20.58 14.07 -5.85
C LYS A 78 20.04 14.96 -6.98
N SER A 79 20.35 14.59 -8.21
CA SER A 79 19.76 15.20 -9.40
C SER A 79 18.24 14.91 -9.48
N ASN A 80 17.49 15.72 -10.20
CA ASN A 80 16.05 15.52 -10.43
C ASN A 80 15.74 14.14 -11.04
N LYS A 81 16.65 13.64 -11.88
CA LYS A 81 16.53 12.30 -12.49
C LYS A 81 16.66 11.18 -11.47
N GLU A 82 17.62 11.30 -10.54
CA GLU A 82 17.82 10.33 -9.47
C GLU A 82 16.64 10.31 -8.49
N LYS A 83 16.14 11.48 -8.10
CA LYS A 83 14.93 11.60 -7.26
C LYS A 83 13.72 10.93 -7.89
N ARG A 84 13.53 11.12 -9.20
CA ARG A 84 12.46 10.45 -9.95
C ARG A 84 12.63 8.94 -9.95
N ILE A 85 13.82 8.43 -10.22
CA ILE A 85 14.11 6.99 -10.24
C ILE A 85 13.84 6.36 -8.88
N ASP A 86 14.29 6.99 -7.80
CA ASP A 86 14.08 6.49 -6.44
C ASP A 86 12.59 6.47 -6.09
N TYR A 87 11.84 7.51 -6.44
CA TYR A 87 10.40 7.53 -6.24
C TYR A 87 9.66 6.44 -7.03
N LEU A 88 10.00 6.26 -8.31
CA LEU A 88 9.42 5.22 -9.15
C LEU A 88 9.70 3.83 -8.61
N ARG A 89 10.92 3.60 -8.11
CA ARG A 89 11.30 2.34 -7.47
C ARG A 89 10.49 2.07 -6.22
N GLN A 90 10.34 3.06 -5.33
CA GLN A 90 9.56 2.92 -4.11
C GLN A 90 8.08 2.67 -4.39
N LEU A 91 7.48 3.40 -5.32
CA LEU A 91 6.09 3.17 -5.70
C LEU A 91 5.89 1.77 -6.31
N SER A 92 6.84 1.31 -7.12
CA SER A 92 6.86 -0.04 -7.67
C SER A 92 7.01 -1.11 -6.56
N GLU A 93 7.93 -0.92 -5.63
CA GLU A 93 8.11 -1.81 -4.49
C GLU A 93 6.87 -1.85 -3.58
N GLU A 94 6.17 -0.75 -3.42
CA GLU A 94 4.91 -0.73 -2.68
C GLU A 94 3.84 -1.57 -3.37
N VAL A 95 3.71 -1.43 -4.68
CA VAL A 95 2.81 -2.26 -5.50
C VAL A 95 3.20 -3.73 -5.42
N ASP A 96 4.49 -4.04 -5.42
CA ASP A 96 5.02 -5.40 -5.40
C ASP A 96 4.94 -6.08 -4.01
N LYS A 97 5.17 -5.32 -2.93
CA LYS A 97 5.22 -5.86 -1.55
C LYS A 97 3.85 -6.11 -0.92
N ASN A 98 2.83 -5.41 -1.36
CA ASN A 98 1.55 -5.36 -0.64
C ASN A 98 0.53 -6.42 -1.05
N GLU A 99 0.90 -7.50 -1.77
CA GLU A 99 -0.09 -8.46 -2.28
C GLU A 99 -1.26 -7.77 -3.01
N ILE A 100 -1.02 -6.50 -3.42
CA ILE A 100 -2.01 -5.60 -4.00
C ILE A 100 -2.73 -6.28 -5.17
N LEU A 101 -2.01 -7.13 -5.88
CA LEU A 101 -2.55 -7.78 -7.06
C LEU A 101 -3.25 -9.10 -6.79
N ASP A 102 -3.09 -9.62 -5.60
CA ASP A 102 -3.80 -10.84 -5.19
C ASP A 102 -5.26 -10.53 -4.84
N LYS A 103 -5.56 -9.24 -4.60
CA LYS A 103 -6.94 -8.77 -4.36
C LYS A 103 -7.53 -8.17 -5.63
N PRO A 104 -8.66 -8.67 -6.12
CA PRO A 104 -9.29 -8.17 -7.35
C PRO A 104 -9.50 -6.65 -7.37
N GLU A 105 -9.94 -6.07 -6.25
CA GLU A 105 -10.19 -4.63 -6.13
C GLU A 105 -8.94 -3.77 -6.27
N GLU A 106 -7.82 -4.24 -5.76
CA GLU A 106 -6.55 -3.52 -5.82
C GLU A 106 -5.91 -3.64 -7.20
N ARG A 107 -6.10 -4.81 -7.86
CA ARG A 107 -5.72 -5.01 -9.25
C ARG A 107 -6.49 -4.06 -10.19
N ASP A 108 -7.82 -3.93 -10.00
CA ASP A 108 -8.63 -2.96 -10.75
C ASP A 108 -8.12 -1.55 -10.56
N SER A 109 -7.74 -1.19 -9.33
CA SER A 109 -7.16 0.11 -8.99
C SER A 109 -5.85 0.37 -9.74
N TYR A 110 -5.01 -0.65 -9.91
CA TYR A 110 -3.78 -0.55 -10.69
C TYR A 110 -4.05 -0.32 -12.17
N PHE A 111 -5.02 -1.00 -12.76
CA PHE A 111 -5.42 -0.77 -14.15
C PHE A 111 -5.98 0.64 -14.35
N ILE A 112 -6.78 1.14 -13.41
CA ILE A 112 -7.26 2.53 -13.43
C ILE A 112 -6.06 3.51 -13.37
N PHE A 113 -5.11 3.28 -12.47
CA PHE A 113 -3.91 4.08 -12.34
C PHE A 113 -3.11 4.14 -13.65
N LYS A 114 -2.80 2.96 -14.21
CA LYS A 114 -2.09 2.81 -15.49
C LYS A 114 -2.81 3.55 -16.62
N LYS A 115 -4.09 3.28 -16.82
CA LYS A 115 -4.94 3.91 -17.84
C LYS A 115 -4.97 5.44 -17.72
N LYS A 116 -5.06 5.96 -16.50
CA LYS A 116 -5.12 7.40 -16.24
C LYS A 116 -3.81 8.12 -16.54
N ILE A 117 -2.67 7.50 -16.26
CA ILE A 117 -1.38 8.06 -16.62
C ILE A 117 -1.20 8.01 -18.14
N GLN A 118 -1.50 6.88 -18.78
CA GLN A 118 -1.34 6.72 -20.22
C GLN A 118 -2.18 7.72 -21.04
N ASN A 119 -3.38 8.03 -20.57
CA ASN A 119 -4.25 9.01 -21.22
C ASN A 119 -4.03 10.47 -20.76
N GLY A 120 -3.10 10.69 -19.80
CA GLY A 120 -2.77 12.01 -19.28
C GLY A 120 -3.79 12.60 -18.31
N SER A 121 -4.75 11.80 -17.80
CA SER A 121 -5.74 12.26 -16.81
C SER A 121 -5.25 12.12 -15.35
N LEU A 122 -4.06 11.59 -15.14
CA LEU A 122 -3.33 11.56 -13.88
C LEU A 122 -1.89 11.97 -14.10
N GLU A 123 -1.44 12.96 -13.34
CA GLU A 123 -0.03 13.36 -13.27
C GLU A 123 0.40 13.44 -11.80
N VAL A 124 1.63 13.01 -11.52
CA VAL A 124 2.26 13.13 -10.19
C VAL A 124 3.55 13.94 -10.33
N ARG A 125 3.67 14.98 -9.53
CA ARG A 125 4.88 15.82 -9.46
C ARG A 125 5.37 15.96 -8.03
N GLN A 126 6.62 16.36 -7.86
CA GLN A 126 7.24 16.64 -6.57
C GLN A 126 7.62 18.11 -6.45
N THR A 127 7.39 18.71 -5.29
CA THR A 127 7.89 20.06 -4.99
C THR A 127 9.41 20.08 -4.97
N LYS A 128 10.03 21.16 -5.44
CA LYS A 128 11.50 21.32 -5.37
C LYS A 128 12.00 21.43 -3.95
N LYS A 129 11.23 22.07 -3.07
CA LYS A 129 11.49 22.16 -1.64
C LYS A 129 10.55 21.25 -0.87
N PRO A 130 10.98 20.62 0.24
CA PRO A 130 10.09 19.83 1.07
C PRO A 130 8.86 20.63 1.51
N SER A 131 7.67 20.04 1.39
CA SER A 131 6.40 20.61 1.81
C SER A 131 5.61 19.60 2.63
N HIS A 132 5.05 20.05 3.75
CA HIS A 132 4.16 19.27 4.59
C HIS A 132 2.67 19.56 4.35
N THR A 133 2.36 20.31 3.31
CA THR A 133 0.99 20.64 2.92
C THR A 133 0.17 19.38 2.73
N LYS A 134 -1.06 19.39 3.20
CA LYS A 134 -2.07 18.36 2.95
C LYS A 134 -3.37 19.04 2.64
N GLU A 135 -3.63 19.15 1.36
CA GLU A 135 -4.78 19.85 0.82
C GLU A 135 -5.35 19.08 -0.36
N PHE A 136 -6.65 18.88 -0.35
CA PHE A 136 -7.41 18.21 -1.41
C PHE A 136 -8.41 19.23 -1.98
N ILE A 137 -8.17 19.68 -3.21
CA ILE A 137 -8.96 20.69 -3.89
C ILE A 137 -9.89 19.99 -4.89
N PHE A 138 -11.19 20.20 -4.74
CA PHE A 138 -12.28 19.63 -5.52
C PHE A 138 -12.89 20.69 -6.43
N GLU A 139 -12.52 20.70 -7.71
CA GLU A 139 -13.08 21.62 -8.71
C GLU A 139 -14.31 20.99 -9.34
N TYR A 140 -15.46 21.65 -9.18
CA TYR A 140 -16.73 21.15 -9.63
C TYR A 140 -16.94 21.24 -11.14
N GLU A 141 -17.76 20.37 -11.68
CA GLU A 141 -18.37 20.56 -13.00
C GLU A 141 -19.27 21.80 -13.01
N THR A 142 -19.37 22.47 -14.13
CA THR A 142 -20.10 23.75 -14.28
C THR A 142 -21.53 23.68 -13.76
N LYS A 143 -22.21 22.53 -13.95
CA LYS A 143 -23.57 22.33 -13.47
C LYS A 143 -23.68 22.38 -11.94
N PHE A 144 -22.72 21.76 -11.24
CA PHE A 144 -22.69 21.75 -9.77
C PHE A 144 -22.18 23.07 -9.21
N ALA A 145 -21.19 23.70 -9.85
CA ALA A 145 -20.67 25.01 -9.47
C ALA A 145 -21.79 26.07 -9.47
N LYS A 146 -22.69 26.05 -10.44
CA LYS A 146 -23.86 26.96 -10.50
C LYS A 146 -24.84 26.71 -9.35
N VAL A 147 -25.15 25.45 -9.06
CA VAL A 147 -26.11 25.08 -8.00
C VAL A 147 -25.56 25.42 -6.61
N LEU A 148 -24.27 25.17 -6.39
CA LEU A 148 -23.64 25.38 -5.10
C LEU A 148 -23.08 26.80 -4.91
N SER A 149 -23.20 27.66 -5.94
CA SER A 149 -22.65 29.04 -5.96
C SER A 149 -21.15 29.10 -5.59
N SER A 150 -20.43 28.01 -5.81
CA SER A 150 -18.99 27.90 -5.58
C SER A 150 -18.34 27.06 -6.70
N PRO A 151 -17.16 27.43 -7.22
CA PRO A 151 -16.46 26.67 -8.23
C PRO A 151 -15.90 25.35 -7.69
N GLY A 152 -15.80 25.18 -6.36
CA GLY A 152 -15.26 23.99 -5.73
C GLY A 152 -15.20 24.10 -4.22
N GLN A 153 -14.47 23.18 -3.62
CA GLN A 153 -14.20 23.10 -2.18
C GLN A 153 -12.77 22.65 -1.94
N SER A 154 -12.23 22.97 -0.76
CA SER A 154 -10.91 22.51 -0.34
C SER A 154 -10.97 21.83 1.03
N LEU A 155 -10.35 20.67 1.16
CA LEU A 155 -10.15 19.97 2.42
C LEU A 155 -8.70 20.13 2.83
N VAL A 156 -8.44 20.82 3.95
CA VAL A 156 -7.12 21.10 4.49
C VAL A 156 -6.96 20.43 5.84
N GLY A 157 -5.84 19.77 6.09
CA GLY A 157 -5.63 19.12 7.38
C GLY A 157 -4.38 18.26 7.48
N SER A 158 -4.47 17.19 8.26
CA SER A 158 -3.35 16.27 8.49
C SER A 158 -3.29 15.07 7.52
N PRO A 159 -4.38 14.61 6.84
CA PRO A 159 -4.34 13.38 6.09
C PRO A 159 -3.46 13.45 4.84
N ASN A 160 -2.63 12.44 4.65
CA ASN A 160 -1.92 12.19 3.39
C ASN A 160 -2.75 11.27 2.48
N LEU A 161 -2.42 11.21 1.19
CA LEU A 161 -3.01 10.25 0.25
C LEU A 161 -2.35 8.88 0.43
N THR A 162 -2.60 8.28 1.57
CA THR A 162 -2.09 6.98 2.02
C THR A 162 -3.20 6.21 2.74
N LYS A 163 -3.08 4.89 2.83
CA LYS A 163 -4.04 4.09 3.60
C LYS A 163 -4.11 4.51 5.08
N PRO A 164 -2.98 4.75 5.77
CA PRO A 164 -3.03 5.29 7.12
C PRO A 164 -3.74 6.64 7.22
N GLY A 165 -3.47 7.58 6.34
CA GLY A 165 -4.09 8.91 6.37
C GLY A 165 -5.60 8.91 6.10
N PHE A 166 -6.11 7.88 5.41
CA PHE A 166 -7.54 7.79 5.07
C PHE A 166 -8.35 6.88 5.98
N ILE A 167 -7.71 5.91 6.64
CA ILE A 167 -8.42 4.85 7.37
C ILE A 167 -7.93 4.66 8.81
N THR A 168 -6.59 4.54 9.03
CA THR A 168 -6.10 4.02 10.32
C THR A 168 -5.61 5.07 11.29
N ASN A 169 -5.16 6.23 10.80
CA ASN A 169 -4.70 7.33 11.66
C ASN A 169 -5.87 8.16 12.16
N GLN A 170 -5.68 8.76 13.32
CA GLN A 170 -6.54 9.86 13.77
C GLN A 170 -6.13 11.13 13.04
N GLU A 171 -6.99 11.59 12.16
CA GLU A 171 -6.73 12.76 11.32
C GLU A 171 -7.69 13.91 11.67
N LEU A 172 -7.21 15.12 11.48
CA LEU A 172 -7.99 16.33 11.64
C LEU A 172 -7.95 17.12 10.33
N ALA A 173 -9.12 17.45 9.80
CA ALA A 173 -9.23 18.25 8.60
C ALA A 173 -10.37 19.27 8.71
N THR A 174 -10.30 20.29 7.88
CA THR A 174 -11.34 21.32 7.75
C THR A 174 -11.75 21.40 6.29
N LEU A 175 -13.03 21.25 6.04
CA LEU A 175 -13.61 21.42 4.71
C LEU A 175 -14.05 22.87 4.54
N HIS A 176 -13.43 23.59 3.62
CA HIS A 176 -13.75 24.96 3.23
C HIS A 176 -14.66 24.93 2.00
N THR A 177 -15.79 25.64 2.08
CA THR A 177 -16.81 25.67 1.03
C THR A 177 -16.94 27.04 0.36
N ASP A 178 -16.25 28.03 0.87
CA ASP A 178 -16.27 29.38 0.33
C ASP A 178 -15.45 29.51 -0.96
N LYS A 179 -15.89 30.41 -1.82
CA LYS A 179 -15.31 30.60 -3.14
C LYS A 179 -13.91 31.24 -3.08
N GLU A 180 -13.72 32.16 -2.17
CA GLU A 180 -12.48 32.90 -2.01
C GLU A 180 -11.36 31.93 -1.61
N PHE A 181 -11.58 31.12 -0.57
CA PHE A 181 -10.64 30.11 -0.14
C PHE A 181 -10.30 29.10 -1.26
N PHE A 182 -11.31 28.62 -1.97
CA PHE A 182 -11.10 27.71 -3.10
C PHE A 182 -10.22 28.35 -4.18
N ASN A 183 -10.45 29.63 -4.52
CA ASN A 183 -9.67 30.29 -5.57
C ASN A 183 -8.21 30.49 -5.14
N GLU A 184 -7.95 30.89 -3.88
CA GLU A 184 -6.62 31.02 -3.31
C GLU A 184 -5.91 29.67 -3.30
N ALA A 185 -6.52 28.63 -2.74
CA ALA A 185 -5.97 27.29 -2.69
C ALA A 185 -5.59 26.75 -4.07
N LYS A 186 -6.45 27.01 -5.08
CA LYS A 186 -6.18 26.60 -6.44
C LYS A 186 -5.02 27.40 -7.07
N LEU A 187 -4.92 28.69 -6.78
CA LEU A 187 -3.81 29.54 -7.24
C LEU A 187 -2.50 29.05 -6.66
N ASP A 188 -2.43 28.84 -5.35
CA ASP A 188 -1.25 28.34 -4.64
C ASP A 188 -0.82 26.96 -5.17
N PHE A 189 -1.79 26.09 -5.42
CA PHE A 189 -1.51 24.79 -6.06
C PHE A 189 -0.89 24.95 -7.42
N ASN A 190 -1.45 25.83 -8.28
CA ASN A 190 -0.95 26.03 -9.63
C ASN A 190 0.48 26.61 -9.64
N ASP A 191 0.79 27.54 -8.75
CA ASP A 191 2.12 28.11 -8.60
C ASP A 191 3.14 27.04 -8.15
N ALA A 192 2.77 26.25 -7.13
CA ALA A 192 3.59 25.13 -6.67
C ALA A 192 3.77 24.05 -7.75
N TRP A 193 2.72 23.79 -8.54
CA TRP A 193 2.75 22.87 -9.66
C TRP A 193 3.69 23.34 -10.77
N ALA A 194 3.66 24.62 -11.13
CA ALA A 194 4.52 25.19 -12.15
C ALA A 194 6.02 25.09 -11.77
N ASP A 195 6.34 25.24 -10.48
CA ASP A 195 7.71 25.09 -9.95
C ASP A 195 8.06 23.67 -9.49
N SER A 196 7.34 22.64 -9.93
CA SER A 196 7.53 21.26 -9.51
C SER A 196 8.30 20.41 -10.51
N ILE A 197 8.72 19.21 -10.05
CA ILE A 197 9.46 18.22 -10.86
C ILE A 197 8.50 17.09 -11.24
N PRO A 198 8.35 16.72 -12.52
CA PRO A 198 7.52 15.58 -12.91
C PRO A 198 8.09 14.27 -12.39
N LEU A 199 7.26 13.48 -11.71
CA LEU A 199 7.59 12.13 -11.24
C LEU A 199 6.99 11.08 -12.16
N ILE A 200 5.67 11.12 -12.36
CA ILE A 200 4.94 10.21 -13.24
C ILE A 200 3.98 11.02 -14.11
N ASP A 201 4.13 10.88 -15.41
CA ASP A 201 3.25 11.43 -16.43
C ASP A 201 3.22 10.52 -17.66
N LYS A 202 2.48 10.89 -18.68
CA LYS A 202 2.33 10.13 -19.91
C LYS A 202 3.67 9.87 -20.62
N GLU A 203 4.61 10.81 -20.55
CA GLU A 203 5.89 10.73 -21.27
C GLU A 203 6.86 9.75 -20.62
N ASN A 204 6.87 9.71 -19.27
CA ASN A 204 7.81 8.90 -18.50
C ASN A 204 7.23 7.61 -17.91
N PHE A 205 5.98 7.27 -18.24
CA PHE A 205 5.31 6.08 -17.73
C PHE A 205 6.04 4.78 -18.05
N LYS A 206 6.69 4.70 -19.21
CA LYS A 206 7.52 3.53 -19.60
C LYS A 206 8.66 3.25 -18.62
N ASP A 207 9.17 4.27 -17.96
CA ASP A 207 10.21 4.08 -16.93
C ASP A 207 9.62 3.41 -15.68
N PHE A 208 8.38 3.76 -15.30
CA PHE A 208 7.67 3.08 -14.22
C PHE A 208 7.43 1.60 -14.55
N GLU A 209 7.01 1.29 -15.77
CA GLU A 209 6.80 -0.11 -16.21
C GLU A 209 8.07 -0.96 -16.13
N LYS A 210 9.26 -0.37 -16.32
CA LYS A 210 10.54 -1.09 -16.16
C LYS A 210 10.82 -1.49 -14.71
N PHE A 211 10.37 -0.71 -13.75
CA PHE A 211 10.55 -1.02 -12.33
C PHE A 211 9.46 -1.99 -11.81
N SER A 212 8.26 -1.93 -12.38
CA SER A 212 7.16 -2.84 -12.05
C SER A 212 7.24 -4.16 -12.83
N SER A 213 8.42 -4.73 -12.94
CA SER A 213 8.73 -5.91 -13.78
C SER A 213 7.98 -7.18 -13.43
N LYS A 214 7.19 -7.19 -12.36
CA LYS A 214 6.35 -8.32 -11.95
C LYS A 214 4.96 -8.37 -12.62
N PHE A 215 4.68 -7.47 -13.57
CA PHE A 215 3.36 -7.32 -14.17
C PHE A 215 3.29 -7.57 -15.67
N PRO A 216 3.30 -8.83 -16.13
CA PRO A 216 2.81 -9.18 -17.46
C PRO A 216 1.34 -9.66 -17.40
N PHE A 217 0.44 -8.96 -16.68
CA PHE A 217 -0.97 -9.36 -16.65
C PHE A 217 -1.75 -9.03 -17.93
N GLU A 218 -1.14 -8.42 -18.91
CA GLU A 218 -1.68 -8.33 -20.28
C GLU A 218 -1.46 -9.60 -21.09
N GLN A 219 -0.61 -10.52 -20.63
CA GLN A 219 -0.39 -11.83 -21.22
C GLN A 219 -0.83 -12.89 -20.20
N THR A 220 -1.46 -13.95 -20.68
CA THR A 220 -1.74 -15.14 -19.85
C THR A 220 -0.44 -15.56 -19.20
N PRO A 221 -0.35 -15.58 -17.86
CA PRO A 221 0.92 -15.90 -17.20
C PRO A 221 1.37 -17.30 -17.63
N ASP A 222 2.68 -17.45 -17.85
CA ASP A 222 3.27 -18.75 -18.12
C ASP A 222 2.84 -19.75 -17.02
N PRO A 223 2.26 -20.90 -17.37
CA PRO A 223 1.81 -21.89 -16.39
C PRO A 223 2.90 -22.30 -15.39
N TYR A 224 4.16 -22.31 -15.81
CA TYR A 224 5.30 -22.57 -14.94
C TYR A 224 5.51 -21.45 -13.92
N LEU A 225 5.42 -20.18 -14.34
CA LEU A 225 5.53 -19.04 -13.42
C LEU A 225 4.37 -18.99 -12.43
N MET A 226 3.15 -19.34 -12.86
CA MET A 226 2.01 -19.50 -11.95
C MET A 226 2.26 -20.61 -10.93
N TYR A 227 2.77 -21.76 -11.37
CA TYR A 227 3.12 -22.86 -10.48
C TYR A 227 4.19 -22.44 -9.46
N VAL A 228 5.27 -21.79 -9.92
CA VAL A 228 6.33 -21.26 -9.03
C VAL A 228 5.76 -20.27 -8.02
N ARG A 229 4.85 -19.38 -8.44
CA ARG A 229 4.22 -18.41 -7.55
C ARG A 229 3.29 -19.08 -6.51
N VAL A 230 2.51 -20.07 -6.94
CA VAL A 230 1.70 -20.88 -6.01
C VAL A 230 2.59 -21.57 -4.97
N LEU A 231 3.73 -22.10 -5.39
CA LEU A 231 4.70 -22.70 -4.46
C LEU A 231 5.31 -21.65 -3.54
N ASP A 232 5.70 -20.48 -4.06
CA ASP A 232 6.27 -19.39 -3.26
C ASP A 232 5.26 -18.92 -2.20
N GLU A 233 4.01 -18.72 -2.57
CA GLU A 233 2.94 -18.34 -1.65
C GLU A 233 2.64 -19.45 -0.63
N TYR A 234 2.58 -20.70 -1.10
CA TYR A 234 2.40 -21.86 -0.23
C TYR A 234 3.54 -22.01 0.78
N PHE A 235 4.75 -21.52 0.47
CA PHE A 235 5.92 -21.57 1.34
C PHE A 235 6.22 -20.27 2.12
N LYS A 236 5.62 -19.11 1.75
CA LYS A 236 5.84 -17.80 2.42
C LYS A 236 5.38 -17.72 3.88
N ASP A 237 4.30 -18.40 4.23
CA ASP A 237 3.66 -18.33 5.56
C ASP A 237 4.47 -19.00 6.70
N ARG A 238 5.75 -19.37 6.45
CA ARG A 238 6.45 -20.34 7.28
C ARG A 238 7.70 -19.85 8.00
N SER A 239 8.03 -18.59 7.92
CA SER A 239 9.12 -17.99 8.71
C SER A 239 8.59 -17.44 10.03
N LYS A 240 8.32 -18.32 11.01
CA LYS A 240 8.17 -17.87 12.40
C LYS A 240 9.56 -17.81 13.02
N ASP A 241 10.02 -16.62 13.34
CA ASP A 241 11.35 -16.30 13.90
C ASP A 241 11.66 -16.90 15.30
N LEU A 242 10.85 -17.83 15.79
CA LEU A 242 10.95 -18.41 17.14
C LEU A 242 11.01 -19.95 17.17
N ILE A 243 11.31 -20.59 16.03
CA ILE A 243 11.38 -22.05 15.95
C ILE A 243 12.77 -22.53 16.38
N LYS A 244 12.84 -23.38 17.41
CA LYS A 244 14.07 -24.07 17.76
C LYS A 244 14.45 -25.07 16.68
N LEU A 245 15.62 -24.91 16.10
CA LEU A 245 16.15 -25.75 15.02
C LEU A 245 17.00 -26.90 15.59
N PRO A 246 17.32 -27.93 14.80
CA PRO A 246 18.14 -29.05 15.25
C PRO A 246 19.46 -28.63 15.93
N LYS A 247 20.15 -27.62 15.40
CA LYS A 247 21.36 -27.06 15.98
C LYS A 247 21.15 -26.50 17.40
N ASP A 248 20.03 -25.81 17.61
CA ASP A 248 19.69 -25.18 18.89
C ASP A 248 19.30 -26.23 19.96
N ILE A 249 18.68 -27.33 19.52
CA ILE A 249 18.18 -28.39 20.40
C ILE A 249 19.30 -29.35 20.82
N THR A 250 20.31 -29.55 19.94
CA THR A 250 21.37 -30.54 20.12
C THR A 250 22.72 -29.91 20.47
N GLU A 251 22.75 -28.69 20.98
CA GLU A 251 23.98 -27.99 21.36
C GLU A 251 25.06 -28.02 20.28
N ASN A 252 24.64 -27.76 19.02
CA ASN A 252 25.46 -27.76 17.83
C ASN A 252 25.94 -29.14 17.30
N TYR A 253 25.32 -30.23 17.73
CA TYR A 253 25.65 -31.57 17.20
C TYR A 253 25.13 -31.75 15.76
N PHE A 254 23.96 -31.20 15.41
CA PHE A 254 23.42 -31.20 14.06
C PHE A 254 23.46 -29.82 13.43
N GLU A 255 23.65 -29.76 12.12
CA GLU A 255 23.57 -28.53 11.35
C GLU A 255 22.13 -28.20 10.94
N ASN A 256 21.84 -26.92 10.72
CA ASN A 256 20.52 -26.44 10.28
C ASN A 256 20.43 -26.44 8.77
N TYR A 257 19.84 -27.46 8.17
CA TYR A 257 19.54 -27.47 6.74
C TYR A 257 18.22 -26.75 6.45
N LYS A 258 18.19 -26.01 5.34
CA LYS A 258 17.02 -25.20 4.95
C LYS A 258 15.75 -26.05 4.83
N TYR A 259 15.82 -27.21 4.17
CA TYR A 259 14.68 -28.11 4.00
C TYR A 259 14.13 -28.66 5.34
N GLN A 260 15.02 -28.94 6.31
CA GLN A 260 14.61 -29.39 7.65
C GLN A 260 13.89 -28.25 8.40
N ARG A 261 14.42 -27.03 8.34
CA ARG A 261 13.76 -25.86 8.92
C ARG A 261 12.36 -25.66 8.35
N ASP A 262 12.23 -25.75 7.02
CA ASP A 262 10.96 -25.58 6.34
C ASP A 262 9.97 -26.72 6.70
N ALA A 263 10.47 -27.95 6.83
CA ALA A 263 9.67 -29.10 7.27
C ALA A 263 9.20 -28.99 8.73
N ILE A 264 10.06 -28.50 9.63
CA ILE A 264 9.71 -28.28 11.06
C ILE A 264 8.64 -27.20 11.16
N ALA A 265 8.82 -26.06 10.48
CA ALA A 265 7.86 -24.97 10.48
C ALA A 265 6.48 -25.44 9.97
N LYS A 266 6.48 -26.17 8.86
CA LYS A 266 5.25 -26.76 8.28
C LYS A 266 4.61 -27.78 9.21
N GLY A 267 5.42 -28.63 9.83
CA GLY A 267 4.92 -29.65 10.74
C GLY A 267 4.21 -29.04 11.95
N LEU A 268 4.75 -27.97 12.51
CA LEU A 268 4.13 -27.24 13.63
C LEU A 268 2.80 -26.57 13.20
N ASP A 269 2.75 -25.93 12.03
CA ASP A 269 1.52 -25.32 11.51
C ASP A 269 0.43 -26.36 11.23
N ILE A 270 0.78 -27.53 10.68
CA ILE A 270 -0.15 -28.62 10.45
C ILE A 270 -0.67 -29.19 11.78
N LEU A 271 0.20 -29.36 12.78
CA LEU A 271 -0.18 -29.84 14.11
C LEU A 271 -1.16 -28.87 14.78
N ASP A 272 -0.93 -27.57 14.70
CA ASP A 272 -1.80 -26.54 15.26
C ASP A 272 -3.20 -26.58 14.63
N LYS A 273 -3.28 -26.81 13.31
CA LYS A 273 -4.54 -26.82 12.56
C LYS A 273 -5.30 -28.14 12.60
N HIS A 274 -4.58 -29.27 12.65
CA HIS A 274 -5.14 -30.60 12.41
C HIS A 274 -4.89 -31.61 13.53
N ASN A 275 -4.20 -31.24 14.60
CA ASN A 275 -3.85 -32.09 15.74
C ASN A 275 -3.05 -33.36 15.34
N GLY A 276 -2.43 -33.38 14.17
CA GLY A 276 -1.62 -34.49 13.68
C GLY A 276 -0.84 -34.12 12.43
N VAL A 277 0.37 -34.71 12.26
CA VAL A 277 1.21 -34.53 11.09
C VAL A 277 1.85 -35.85 10.66
N LEU A 278 1.89 -36.09 9.36
CA LEU A 278 2.61 -37.20 8.76
C LEU A 278 3.83 -36.65 8.00
N ILE A 279 5.04 -37.15 8.39
CA ILE A 279 6.30 -36.82 7.71
C ILE A 279 6.63 -37.95 6.74
N ALA A 280 6.39 -37.73 5.45
CA ALA A 280 6.52 -38.72 4.39
C ALA A 280 7.77 -38.50 3.50
N ASP A 281 8.81 -37.85 4.02
CA ASP A 281 10.05 -37.58 3.27
C ASP A 281 10.80 -38.87 2.92
N VAL A 282 11.69 -38.78 1.91
CA VAL A 282 12.52 -39.91 1.47
C VAL A 282 13.45 -40.36 2.61
N VAL A 283 13.84 -41.64 2.58
CA VAL A 283 14.80 -42.21 3.53
C VAL A 283 16.15 -41.46 3.47
N GLY A 284 16.73 -41.17 4.63
CA GLY A 284 18.02 -40.45 4.73
C GLY A 284 17.91 -38.93 4.90
N LEU A 285 16.74 -38.32 4.76
CA LEU A 285 16.54 -36.87 4.92
C LEU A 285 16.37 -36.39 6.38
N GLY A 286 16.63 -37.28 7.37
CA GLY A 286 16.60 -36.90 8.77
C GLY A 286 15.18 -36.73 9.35
N LYS A 287 14.23 -37.61 8.97
CA LYS A 287 12.86 -37.57 9.50
C LYS A 287 12.80 -37.61 11.03
N SER A 288 13.65 -38.41 11.66
CA SER A 288 13.74 -38.49 13.11
C SER A 288 14.18 -37.16 13.73
N ILE A 289 15.13 -36.48 13.13
CA ILE A 289 15.61 -35.14 13.54
C ILE A 289 14.47 -34.12 13.42
N ILE A 290 13.74 -34.13 12.30
CA ILE A 290 12.60 -33.24 12.06
C ILE A 290 11.51 -33.51 13.11
N ALA A 291 11.16 -34.78 13.35
CA ALA A 291 10.15 -35.16 14.33
C ALA A 291 10.55 -34.75 15.75
N SER A 292 11.80 -34.97 16.15
CA SER A 292 12.36 -34.57 17.46
C SER A 292 12.33 -33.05 17.62
N ALA A 293 12.67 -32.30 16.57
CA ALA A 293 12.62 -30.84 16.59
C ALA A 293 11.19 -30.32 16.71
N ILE A 294 10.21 -30.92 16.00
CA ILE A 294 8.79 -30.59 16.14
C ILE A 294 8.36 -30.85 17.59
N ALA A 295 8.65 -32.02 18.14
CA ALA A 295 8.32 -32.39 19.52
C ALA A 295 8.91 -31.40 20.56
N SER A 296 10.17 -31.01 20.38
CA SER A 296 10.83 -30.04 21.26
C SER A 296 10.22 -28.66 21.22
N ASN A 297 9.72 -28.22 20.04
CA ASN A 297 9.06 -26.94 19.89
C ASN A 297 7.66 -26.88 20.51
N LEU A 298 7.00 -28.01 20.71
CA LEU A 298 5.67 -28.05 21.35
C LEU A 298 5.71 -27.73 22.86
N GLY A 299 6.86 -27.91 23.52
CA GLY A 299 6.98 -27.67 24.98
C GLY A 299 6.11 -28.57 25.82
N LEU A 300 5.63 -29.69 25.28
CA LEU A 300 4.75 -30.66 25.95
C LEU A 300 5.51 -31.92 26.32
N ARG A 301 4.93 -32.73 27.22
CA ARG A 301 5.43 -34.05 27.49
C ARG A 301 5.14 -34.96 26.29
N VAL A 302 6.19 -35.57 25.72
CA VAL A 302 6.11 -36.37 24.49
C VAL A 302 6.37 -37.82 24.81
N ASN A 303 5.54 -38.72 24.27
CA ASN A 303 5.77 -40.17 24.29
C ASN A 303 6.24 -40.61 22.89
N VAL A 304 7.42 -41.20 22.83
CA VAL A 304 7.98 -41.71 21.55
C VAL A 304 7.70 -43.23 21.48
N ILE A 305 7.06 -43.67 20.41
CA ILE A 305 6.83 -45.07 20.09
C ILE A 305 7.71 -45.45 18.94
N CYS A 306 8.68 -46.33 19.17
CA CYS A 306 9.63 -46.76 18.14
C CYS A 306 9.85 -48.28 18.20
N PRO A 307 10.33 -48.91 17.10
CA PRO A 307 10.78 -50.29 17.13
C PRO A 307 11.90 -50.52 18.15
N PRO A 308 12.00 -51.75 18.75
CA PRO A 308 12.95 -52.04 19.85
C PRO A 308 14.41 -51.70 19.54
N HIS A 309 14.85 -51.82 18.29
CA HIS A 309 16.23 -51.54 17.85
C HIS A 309 16.57 -50.05 17.77
N LEU A 310 15.61 -49.16 17.92
CA LEU A 310 15.81 -47.71 17.96
C LEU A 310 15.69 -47.12 19.38
N LYS A 311 15.66 -48.00 20.42
CA LYS A 311 15.54 -47.54 21.80
C LYS A 311 16.85 -47.06 22.43
N GLU A 312 17.96 -47.47 21.87
CA GLU A 312 19.32 -47.21 22.38
C GLU A 312 20.05 -46.06 21.63
N ASP A 313 19.44 -45.55 20.60
CA ASP A 313 19.88 -44.35 19.86
C ASP A 313 19.15 -43.09 20.38
#